data_facb728722a046dccf18de2836fd2ba0
#
_entry.id   facb728722a046dccf18de2836fd2ba0
#
_cell.length_a   1.000
_cell.length_b   1.000
_cell.length_c   1.000
_cell.angle_alpha   90.00
_cell.angle_beta   90.00
_cell.angle_gamma   90.00
#
_symmetry.space_group_name_H-M   'P 1'
#
loop_
_entity.id
_entity.type
_entity.pdbx_description
1 polymer ?
#
loop_
_entity_poly.entity_id
_entity_poly.type
_entity_poly.pdbx_seq_one_letter_code
_entity_poly.pdbx_strand_id
1 'polypeptide(L)'
;VNGLKNKYIVVLFLIGSFCQAQNDSTNVGTRDILDVIHRVFDKQDTIRPERNKKLAFSLLPVPVGVNSSTGLVVSFLTTFYLGDPKTTRMSQVTFSPYFSFTKQFVFPIQSYIYSKDNKWSLIGDYRYMIYPQDTYGLGEDNSDKEMSTLDYQQWRFYQFITRQVIGNYRLGVGFLLDNYKNISEESYIEGETDYYQYMNGDYSNETSFGFALQGLYDSRENIINPEKGLYIEADFRINTSGVEGDKWQSLYFDARKYHSFSTTKHRVWASRAFYWSTFGGKPHYLDLPSIGWDREGKTGRGFTKNRYRSNALIYFETEYRTDISRNGFFGAVFFTNISSVSKLDTYQFKKWNPAVGTGIRIKWNKRNGSNLALDYGISKNDWSLRLGLSENF
;
A
#
# COMPACT_ATOMS: atom_id res chain seq x y z
N VAL A 1 -15.99 -10.99 -34.27
CA VAL A 1 -16.83 -11.26 -33.10
C VAL A 1 -16.50 -12.63 -32.47
N ASN A 2 -15.74 -13.51 -33.16
CA ASN A 2 -15.41 -14.87 -32.66
C ASN A 2 -14.12 -14.99 -31.81
N GLY A 3 -13.35 -13.94 -31.63
CA GLY A 3 -12.07 -14.00 -30.89
C GLY A 3 -12.18 -13.82 -29.37
N LEU A 4 -13.27 -13.25 -28.88
CA LEU A 4 -13.43 -12.99 -27.43
C LEU A 4 -14.00 -14.18 -26.63
N LYS A 5 -14.78 -15.05 -27.27
CA LYS A 5 -15.40 -16.20 -26.57
C LYS A 5 -14.39 -17.24 -26.07
N ASN A 6 -13.26 -17.41 -26.76
CA ASN A 6 -12.26 -18.41 -26.37
C ASN A 6 -11.37 -18.00 -25.18
N LYS A 7 -11.22 -16.71 -24.89
CA LYS A 7 -10.40 -16.25 -23.76
C LYS A 7 -11.09 -16.42 -22.40
N TYR A 8 -12.40 -16.28 -22.37
CA TYR A 8 -13.17 -16.53 -21.13
C TYR A 8 -13.33 -18.02 -20.79
N ILE A 9 -13.31 -18.87 -21.82
CA ILE A 9 -13.38 -20.33 -21.64
C ILE A 9 -12.12 -20.86 -20.98
N VAL A 10 -10.92 -20.32 -21.28
CA VAL A 10 -9.65 -20.73 -20.66
C VAL A 10 -9.60 -20.35 -19.17
N VAL A 11 -10.11 -19.15 -18.79
CA VAL A 11 -10.17 -18.72 -17.38
C VAL A 11 -11.22 -19.53 -16.60
N LEU A 12 -12.39 -19.81 -17.19
CA LEU A 12 -13.41 -20.65 -16.58
C LEU A 12 -12.99 -22.13 -16.50
N PHE A 13 -12.23 -22.66 -17.46
CA PHE A 13 -11.70 -24.03 -17.41
C PHE A 13 -10.63 -24.19 -16.30
N LEU A 14 -9.79 -23.17 -16.09
CA LEU A 14 -8.85 -23.16 -14.97
C LEU A 14 -9.57 -23.15 -13.61
N ILE A 15 -10.65 -22.39 -13.45
CA ILE A 15 -11.44 -22.36 -12.22
C ILE A 15 -12.20 -23.68 -12.02
N GLY A 16 -12.79 -24.26 -13.07
CA GLY A 16 -13.51 -25.52 -13.03
C GLY A 16 -12.63 -26.74 -12.69
N SER A 17 -11.41 -26.77 -13.20
CA SER A 17 -10.43 -27.83 -12.92
C SER A 17 -9.92 -27.80 -11.47
N PHE A 18 -9.95 -26.63 -10.81
CA PHE A 18 -9.58 -26.48 -9.40
C PHE A 18 -10.65 -26.99 -8.42
N CYS A 19 -11.94 -26.96 -8.80
CA CYS A 19 -13.02 -27.51 -7.96
C CYS A 19 -13.04 -29.04 -7.91
N GLN A 20 -12.59 -29.73 -8.95
CA GLN A 20 -12.56 -31.20 -8.97
C GLN A 20 -11.38 -31.82 -8.21
N ALA A 21 -10.33 -31.05 -7.90
CA ALA A 21 -9.16 -31.52 -7.14
C ALA A 21 -9.37 -31.66 -5.63
N GLN A 22 -10.60 -31.51 -5.12
CA GLN A 22 -10.90 -31.46 -3.67
C GLN A 22 -11.23 -32.83 -3.03
N ASN A 23 -11.18 -33.95 -3.76
CA ASN A 23 -11.66 -35.22 -3.23
C ASN A 23 -10.62 -36.17 -2.61
N ASP A 24 -9.34 -35.74 -2.47
CA ASP A 24 -8.36 -36.53 -1.73
C ASP A 24 -8.33 -36.15 -0.25
N SER A 25 -9.00 -36.96 0.56
CA SER A 25 -8.93 -36.93 2.02
C SER A 25 -7.63 -37.56 2.48
N THR A 26 -6.74 -36.77 3.07
CA THR A 26 -5.84 -37.02 4.20
C THR A 26 -4.59 -36.12 4.10
N ASN A 27 -4.31 -35.32 5.14
CA ASN A 27 -3.17 -34.40 5.28
C ASN A 27 -3.07 -33.28 4.25
N VAL A 28 -4.02 -32.37 4.26
CA VAL A 28 -4.00 -31.18 3.38
C VAL A 28 -3.07 -30.12 3.98
N GLY A 29 -1.77 -30.21 3.70
CA GLY A 29 -0.81 -29.14 4.01
C GLY A 29 -1.12 -27.87 3.20
N THR A 30 -0.75 -26.71 3.72
CA THR A 30 -0.89 -25.41 3.02
C THR A 30 -0.22 -25.46 1.66
N ARG A 31 -0.96 -25.05 0.61
CA ARG A 31 -0.48 -25.02 -0.79
C ARG A 31 -0.25 -23.56 -1.23
N ASP A 32 0.68 -23.40 -2.15
CA ASP A 32 0.96 -22.12 -2.84
C ASP A 32 0.98 -22.30 -4.36
N ILE A 33 1.17 -21.22 -5.09
CA ILE A 33 1.15 -21.23 -6.56
C ILE A 33 2.23 -22.15 -7.15
N LEU A 34 3.39 -22.29 -6.50
CA LEU A 34 4.46 -23.18 -6.96
C LEU A 34 4.06 -24.64 -6.82
N ASP A 35 3.37 -25.02 -5.74
CA ASP A 35 2.85 -26.38 -5.59
C ASP A 35 1.86 -26.74 -6.71
N VAL A 36 1.06 -25.76 -7.13
CA VAL A 36 0.07 -25.94 -8.23
C VAL A 36 0.79 -26.05 -9.57
N ILE A 37 1.76 -25.18 -9.85
CA ILE A 37 2.55 -25.23 -11.10
C ILE A 37 3.29 -26.56 -11.21
N HIS A 38 3.93 -27.04 -10.14
CA HIS A 38 4.64 -28.33 -10.14
C HIS A 38 3.69 -29.48 -10.44
N ARG A 39 2.48 -29.48 -9.89
CA ARG A 39 1.47 -30.51 -10.13
C ARG A 39 0.95 -30.53 -11.56
N VAL A 40 0.75 -29.36 -12.17
CA VAL A 40 0.25 -29.23 -13.55
C VAL A 40 1.30 -29.66 -14.59
N PHE A 41 2.57 -29.40 -14.31
CA PHE A 41 3.66 -29.73 -15.24
C PHE A 41 4.36 -31.06 -14.93
N ASP A 42 3.80 -31.89 -14.06
CA ASP A 42 4.24 -33.25 -13.70
C ASP A 42 5.76 -33.38 -13.40
N LYS A 43 6.32 -32.29 -12.88
CA LYS A 43 7.71 -32.30 -12.39
C LYS A 43 7.70 -32.96 -11.01
N GLN A 44 8.17 -34.23 -10.97
CA GLN A 44 8.49 -34.92 -9.71
C GLN A 44 9.24 -33.98 -8.77
N ASP A 45 8.90 -34.03 -7.50
CA ASP A 45 9.53 -33.27 -6.41
C ASP A 45 11.06 -33.37 -6.46
N THR A 46 11.69 -32.53 -7.23
CA THR A 46 13.13 -32.32 -7.10
C THR A 46 13.34 -31.60 -5.78
N ILE A 47 13.82 -32.39 -4.81
CA ILE A 47 14.41 -32.01 -3.51
C ILE A 47 14.09 -30.56 -3.13
N ARG A 48 13.06 -30.38 -2.29
CA ARG A 48 12.74 -29.08 -1.70
C ARG A 48 13.99 -28.59 -0.95
N PRO A 49 14.58 -27.47 -1.32
CA PRO A 49 15.71 -26.97 -0.57
C PRO A 49 15.24 -26.68 0.86
N GLU A 50 16.02 -27.19 1.79
CA GLU A 50 15.76 -27.14 3.23
C GLU A 50 15.32 -25.77 3.72
N ARG A 51 14.53 -25.78 4.79
CA ARG A 51 13.91 -24.66 5.53
C ARG A 51 14.88 -23.54 5.99
N ASN A 52 16.17 -23.66 5.69
CA ASN A 52 17.27 -22.83 6.17
C ASN A 52 17.82 -21.82 5.14
N LYS A 53 17.14 -21.54 4.04
CA LYS A 53 17.63 -20.49 3.15
C LYS A 53 17.39 -19.11 3.77
N LYS A 54 18.49 -18.44 4.11
CA LYS A 54 18.53 -17.06 4.62
C LYS A 54 17.97 -16.03 3.62
N LEU A 55 17.67 -16.43 2.40
CA LEU A 55 17.24 -15.57 1.30
C LEU A 55 16.08 -16.22 0.52
N ALA A 56 14.99 -15.50 0.30
CA ALA A 56 13.88 -15.91 -0.53
C ALA A 56 13.48 -14.80 -1.51
N PHE A 57 13.20 -15.18 -2.75
CA PHE A 57 12.71 -14.30 -3.82
C PHE A 57 11.29 -14.68 -4.20
N SER A 58 10.46 -13.69 -4.45
CA SER A 58 9.14 -13.84 -5.06
C SER A 58 9.02 -12.85 -6.23
N LEU A 59 8.73 -13.36 -7.40
CA LEU A 59 8.50 -12.58 -8.62
C LEU A 59 7.05 -12.74 -9.03
N LEU A 60 6.35 -11.65 -9.28
CA LEU A 60 4.97 -11.66 -9.72
C LEU A 60 4.76 -10.63 -10.85
N PRO A 61 4.58 -11.05 -12.09
CA PRO A 61 4.03 -10.19 -13.13
C PRO A 61 2.51 -10.14 -12.98
N VAL A 62 1.97 -8.95 -12.80
CA VAL A 62 0.52 -8.75 -12.61
C VAL A 62 0.01 -7.65 -13.53
N PRO A 63 -1.00 -7.93 -14.37
CA PRO A 63 -1.75 -6.86 -15.00
C PRO A 63 -2.55 -6.10 -13.94
N VAL A 64 -2.44 -4.78 -13.93
CA VAL A 64 -3.15 -3.92 -12.99
C VAL A 64 -4.14 -3.07 -13.76
N GLY A 65 -5.41 -3.14 -13.34
CA GLY A 65 -6.41 -2.14 -13.66
C GLY A 65 -6.78 -1.41 -12.38
N VAL A 66 -6.52 -0.11 -12.31
CA VAL A 66 -6.98 0.75 -11.22
C VAL A 66 -7.81 1.84 -11.87
N ASN A 67 -8.94 2.17 -11.29
CA ASN A 67 -10.05 3.03 -11.73
C ASN A 67 -9.83 4.03 -12.88
N SER A 68 -8.65 4.57 -13.07
CA SER A 68 -8.33 5.53 -14.14
C SER A 68 -7.23 5.05 -15.09
N SER A 69 -6.54 3.95 -14.78
CA SER A 69 -5.45 3.47 -15.62
C SER A 69 -5.31 1.96 -15.61
N THR A 70 -5.23 1.37 -16.79
CA THR A 70 -4.87 -0.03 -17.00
C THR A 70 -3.37 -0.10 -17.29
N GLY A 71 -2.67 -0.99 -16.63
CA GLY A 71 -1.22 -1.08 -16.75
C GLY A 71 -0.65 -2.46 -16.39
N LEU A 72 0.67 -2.55 -16.40
CA LEU A 72 1.42 -3.73 -16.01
C LEU A 72 2.29 -3.41 -14.79
N VAL A 73 2.18 -4.20 -13.75
CA VAL A 73 3.10 -4.21 -12.61
C VAL A 73 3.90 -5.50 -12.62
N VAL A 74 5.20 -5.39 -12.40
CA VAL A 74 6.07 -6.54 -12.14
C VAL A 74 6.60 -6.37 -10.72
N SER A 75 6.14 -7.18 -9.78
CA SER A 75 6.55 -7.06 -8.37
C SER A 75 7.64 -8.08 -8.02
N PHE A 76 8.75 -7.57 -7.50
CA PHE A 76 9.85 -8.35 -6.94
C PHE A 76 9.86 -8.14 -5.43
N LEU A 77 9.63 -9.22 -4.68
CA LEU A 77 9.74 -9.23 -3.23
C LEU A 77 10.94 -10.10 -2.84
N THR A 78 11.94 -9.50 -2.25
CA THR A 78 13.11 -10.18 -1.69
C THR A 78 13.03 -10.15 -0.17
N THR A 79 13.15 -11.32 0.46
CA THR A 79 13.18 -11.44 1.92
C THR A 79 14.45 -12.15 2.38
N PHE A 80 15.07 -11.66 3.45
CA PHE A 80 16.33 -12.19 3.96
C PHE A 80 16.53 -11.91 5.45
N TYR A 81 17.53 -12.57 6.05
CA TYR A 81 17.93 -12.35 7.44
C TYR A 81 19.39 -11.93 7.50
N LEU A 82 19.69 -10.82 8.20
CA LEU A 82 21.06 -10.36 8.50
C LEU A 82 21.64 -10.96 9.79
N GLY A 83 20.90 -11.85 10.44
CA GLY A 83 21.30 -12.57 11.64
C GLY A 83 20.68 -13.95 11.73
N ASP A 84 20.62 -14.54 12.93
CA ASP A 84 19.92 -15.79 13.16
C ASP A 84 18.40 -15.58 12.97
N PRO A 85 17.71 -16.35 12.11
CA PRO A 85 16.28 -16.27 11.92
C PRO A 85 15.44 -16.47 13.19
N LYS A 86 16.00 -17.05 14.24
CA LYS A 86 15.32 -17.24 15.53
C LYS A 86 15.27 -15.95 16.35
N THR A 87 16.26 -15.07 16.21
CA THR A 87 16.42 -13.84 17.01
C THR A 87 16.29 -12.57 16.17
N THR A 88 16.46 -12.67 14.85
CA THR A 88 16.42 -11.52 13.94
C THR A 88 15.16 -11.57 13.09
N ARG A 89 14.49 -10.45 12.96
CA ARG A 89 13.32 -10.29 12.10
C ARG A 89 13.72 -10.45 10.62
N MET A 90 12.76 -10.94 9.85
CA MET A 90 12.89 -11.02 8.39
C MET A 90 12.92 -9.61 7.81
N SER A 91 13.98 -9.31 7.08
CA SER A 91 14.10 -8.11 6.26
C SER A 91 13.41 -8.32 4.92
N GLN A 92 12.87 -7.24 4.36
CA GLN A 92 12.28 -7.28 3.03
C GLN A 92 12.70 -6.08 2.20
N VAL A 93 12.84 -6.29 0.90
CA VAL A 93 12.94 -5.26 -0.12
C VAL A 93 11.93 -5.57 -1.21
N THR A 94 11.09 -4.59 -1.51
CA THR A 94 10.08 -4.68 -2.56
C THR A 94 10.43 -3.70 -3.67
N PHE A 95 10.45 -4.19 -4.90
CA PHE A 95 10.60 -3.41 -6.11
C PHE A 95 9.44 -3.75 -7.04
N SER A 96 8.57 -2.78 -7.33
CA SER A 96 7.33 -3.03 -8.06
C SER A 96 7.12 -1.96 -9.15
N PRO A 97 7.98 -1.97 -10.20
CA PRO A 97 7.83 -1.04 -11.31
C PRO A 97 6.45 -1.19 -11.97
N TYR A 98 5.85 -0.05 -12.26
CA TYR A 98 4.53 0.06 -12.84
C TYR A 98 4.55 0.89 -14.11
N PHE A 99 3.88 0.40 -15.14
CA PHE A 99 3.65 1.11 -16.39
C PHE A 99 2.16 1.09 -16.69
N SER A 100 1.56 2.23 -16.97
CA SER A 100 0.19 2.29 -17.44
C SER A 100 0.10 2.69 -18.90
N PHE A 101 -1.03 2.34 -19.53
CA PHE A 101 -1.35 2.81 -20.88
C PHE A 101 -1.74 4.30 -20.90
N THR A 102 -1.96 4.90 -19.74
CA THR A 102 -2.23 6.33 -19.52
C THR A 102 -0.96 7.13 -19.19
N LYS A 103 0.21 6.70 -19.69
CA LYS A 103 1.52 7.36 -19.53
C LYS A 103 2.07 7.43 -18.10
N GLN A 104 1.51 6.67 -17.15
CA GLN A 104 2.08 6.58 -15.81
C GLN A 104 3.28 5.63 -15.82
N PHE A 105 4.36 6.06 -15.21
CA PHE A 105 5.55 5.28 -14.95
C PHE A 105 5.94 5.46 -13.50
N VAL A 106 6.07 4.36 -12.75
CA VAL A 106 6.49 4.39 -11.35
C VAL A 106 7.60 3.37 -11.13
N PHE A 107 8.69 3.80 -10.53
CA PHE A 107 9.85 3.00 -10.19
C PHE A 107 10.08 3.07 -8.68
N PRO A 108 9.36 2.26 -7.86
CA PRO A 108 9.44 2.30 -6.41
C PRO A 108 10.37 1.22 -5.87
N ILE A 109 11.20 1.58 -4.90
CA ILE A 109 11.93 0.62 -4.07
C ILE A 109 11.55 0.90 -2.61
N GLN A 110 11.00 -0.09 -1.93
CA GLN A 110 10.67 -0.01 -0.51
C GLN A 110 11.46 -1.05 0.27
N SER A 111 12.00 -0.68 1.42
CA SER A 111 12.84 -1.56 2.22
C SER A 111 12.51 -1.48 3.71
N TYR A 112 12.52 -2.66 4.35
CA TYR A 112 12.49 -2.85 5.80
C TYR A 112 13.64 -3.78 6.15
N ILE A 113 14.77 -3.25 6.61
CA ILE A 113 15.99 -4.00 6.84
C ILE A 113 16.29 -4.01 8.34
N TYR A 114 16.40 -5.20 8.93
CA TYR A 114 16.71 -5.40 10.34
C TYR A 114 18.13 -5.95 10.50
N SER A 115 18.94 -5.27 11.31
CA SER A 115 20.26 -5.76 11.68
C SER A 115 20.18 -7.00 12.57
N LYS A 116 21.32 -7.66 12.76
CA LYS A 116 21.45 -8.78 13.73
C LYS A 116 20.82 -8.40 15.08
N ASP A 117 20.00 -9.33 15.62
CA ASP A 117 19.27 -9.20 16.87
C ASP A 117 18.35 -7.98 16.95
N ASN A 118 17.93 -7.47 15.79
CA ASN A 118 17.00 -6.34 15.66
C ASN A 118 17.47 -5.02 16.27
N LYS A 119 18.75 -4.84 16.58
CA LYS A 119 19.26 -3.63 17.24
C LYS A 119 18.97 -2.37 16.43
N TRP A 120 19.16 -2.42 15.11
CA TRP A 120 18.88 -1.35 14.18
C TRP A 120 17.90 -1.77 13.11
N SER A 121 17.11 -0.84 12.60
CA SER A 121 16.40 -1.02 11.34
C SER A 121 16.55 0.19 10.42
N LEU A 122 16.61 -0.12 9.12
CA LEU A 122 16.58 0.86 8.04
C LEU A 122 15.25 0.69 7.32
N ILE A 123 14.48 1.78 7.23
CA ILE A 123 13.19 1.81 6.53
C ILE A 123 13.34 2.83 5.42
N GLY A 124 13.25 2.37 4.17
CA GLY A 124 13.46 3.20 2.99
C GLY A 124 12.24 3.18 2.05
N ASP A 125 11.96 4.33 1.44
CA ASP A 125 11.00 4.50 0.35
C ASP A 125 11.60 5.42 -0.69
N TYR A 126 11.99 4.84 -1.83
CA TYR A 126 12.65 5.55 -2.92
C TYR A 126 11.80 5.39 -4.17
N ARG A 127 11.41 6.50 -4.79
CA ARG A 127 10.54 6.47 -5.98
C ARG A 127 11.03 7.47 -7.01
N TYR A 128 10.98 7.05 -8.26
CA TYR A 128 10.90 7.92 -9.40
C TYR A 128 9.57 7.69 -10.10
N MET A 129 8.83 8.75 -10.38
CA MET A 129 7.52 8.65 -11.03
C MET A 129 7.38 9.72 -12.10
N ILE A 130 6.74 9.35 -13.22
CA ILE A 130 6.05 10.23 -14.15
C ILE A 130 4.58 9.87 -13.97
N TYR A 131 3.79 10.81 -13.43
CA TYR A 131 2.50 10.41 -12.91
C TYR A 131 1.42 11.46 -13.16
N PRO A 132 0.73 11.40 -14.32
CA PRO A 132 -0.56 12.06 -14.46
C PRO A 132 -1.49 11.64 -13.32
N GLN A 133 -1.98 12.60 -12.56
CA GLN A 133 -2.75 12.37 -11.35
C GLN A 133 -3.98 13.26 -11.30
N ASP A 134 -5.15 12.65 -11.22
CA ASP A 134 -6.37 13.41 -10.98
C ASP A 134 -6.40 13.93 -9.53
N THR A 135 -6.89 15.14 -9.38
CA THR A 135 -7.23 15.77 -8.12
C THR A 135 -8.64 16.36 -8.21
N TYR A 136 -9.34 16.46 -7.08
CA TYR A 136 -10.77 16.77 -7.03
C TYR A 136 -11.05 17.98 -6.13
N GLY A 137 -10.09 18.89 -6.02
CA GLY A 137 -10.14 20.05 -5.16
C GLY A 137 -9.61 19.80 -3.75
N LEU A 138 -9.78 20.76 -2.87
CA LEU A 138 -9.27 20.78 -1.49
C LEU A 138 -10.41 20.81 -0.47
N GLY A 139 -10.15 20.18 0.69
CA GLY A 139 -11.07 20.16 1.83
C GLY A 139 -12.14 19.08 1.74
N GLU A 140 -13.26 19.27 2.44
CA GLU A 140 -14.32 18.27 2.61
C GLU A 140 -15.41 18.28 1.52
N ASP A 141 -15.43 19.32 0.66
CA ASP A 141 -16.48 19.59 -0.35
C ASP A 141 -16.11 19.17 -1.78
N ASN A 142 -15.15 18.31 -1.91
CA ASN A 142 -14.62 17.82 -3.20
C ASN A 142 -15.70 17.20 -4.10
N SER A 143 -15.65 17.52 -5.38
CA SER A 143 -16.59 17.01 -6.38
C SER A 143 -15.91 16.67 -7.70
N ASP A 144 -16.58 15.87 -8.55
CA ASP A 144 -16.10 15.58 -9.92
C ASP A 144 -16.09 16.83 -10.79
N LYS A 145 -16.83 17.87 -10.40
CA LYS A 145 -16.85 19.15 -11.12
C LYS A 145 -15.59 19.97 -10.93
N GLU A 146 -14.81 19.66 -9.90
CA GLU A 146 -13.54 20.33 -9.57
C GLU A 146 -12.34 19.46 -9.97
N MET A 147 -12.57 18.42 -10.77
CA MET A 147 -11.51 17.53 -11.21
C MET A 147 -10.58 18.24 -12.18
N SER A 148 -9.30 18.17 -11.89
CA SER A 148 -8.22 18.49 -12.84
C SER A 148 -7.16 17.41 -12.78
N THR A 149 -6.35 17.29 -13.84
CA THR A 149 -5.24 16.35 -13.93
C THR A 149 -3.93 17.11 -13.82
N LEU A 150 -3.11 16.75 -12.84
CA LEU A 150 -1.76 17.27 -12.65
C LEU A 150 -0.76 16.30 -13.27
N ASP A 151 -0.02 16.73 -14.26
CA ASP A 151 1.15 16.03 -14.81
C ASP A 151 2.40 16.48 -14.08
N TYR A 152 3.22 15.55 -13.62
CA TYR A 152 4.49 15.86 -12.98
C TYR A 152 5.45 14.67 -12.99
N GLN A 153 6.71 14.99 -12.75
CA GLN A 153 7.75 14.03 -12.41
C GLN A 153 8.07 14.16 -10.93
N GLN A 154 8.13 13.05 -10.21
CA GLN A 154 8.51 13.06 -8.78
C GLN A 154 9.74 12.20 -8.53
N TRP A 155 10.66 12.75 -7.75
CA TRP A 155 11.71 12.02 -7.05
C TRP A 155 11.38 12.04 -5.57
N ARG A 156 11.25 10.85 -4.97
CA ARG A 156 11.11 10.67 -3.52
C ARG A 156 12.31 9.92 -2.98
N PHE A 157 12.85 10.41 -1.89
CA PHE A 157 13.89 9.75 -1.12
C PHE A 157 13.58 9.88 0.37
N TYR A 158 13.04 8.82 0.96
CA TYR A 158 12.74 8.72 2.38
C TYR A 158 13.61 7.65 3.00
N GLN A 159 14.35 7.99 4.05
CA GLN A 159 15.17 7.05 4.80
C GLN A 159 15.00 7.30 6.29
N PHE A 160 14.57 6.27 7.01
CA PHE A 160 14.56 6.23 8.46
C PHE A 160 15.61 5.26 8.97
N ILE A 161 16.27 5.64 10.05
CA ILE A 161 17.19 4.82 10.83
C ILE A 161 16.63 4.76 12.23
N THR A 162 16.25 3.56 12.69
CA THR A 162 15.67 3.37 14.03
C THR A 162 16.52 2.41 14.84
N ARG A 163 16.59 2.67 16.14
CA ARG A 163 17.24 1.81 17.12
C ARG A 163 16.20 1.21 18.06
N GLN A 164 16.33 -0.07 18.32
CA GLN A 164 15.56 -0.73 19.38
C GLN A 164 15.97 -0.19 20.75
N VAL A 165 14.99 0.30 21.51
CA VAL A 165 15.21 0.87 22.85
C VAL A 165 14.88 -0.17 23.92
N ILE A 166 13.65 -0.70 23.88
CA ILE A 166 13.20 -1.75 24.80
C ILE A 166 12.12 -2.61 24.15
N GLY A 167 12.26 -3.94 24.26
CA GLY A 167 11.28 -4.88 23.68
C GLY A 167 11.03 -4.59 22.19
N ASN A 168 9.80 -4.27 21.82
CA ASN A 168 9.39 -3.97 20.46
C ASN A 168 9.39 -2.46 20.13
N TYR A 169 9.80 -1.60 21.07
CA TYR A 169 9.86 -0.16 20.87
C TYR A 169 11.16 0.25 20.20
N ARG A 170 11.02 1.16 19.22
CA ARG A 170 12.11 1.75 18.47
C ARG A 170 11.95 3.26 18.43
N LEU A 171 13.05 3.97 18.48
CA LEU A 171 13.14 5.40 18.21
C LEU A 171 14.11 5.64 17.08
N GLY A 172 13.85 6.60 16.27
CA GLY A 172 14.66 6.89 15.10
C GLY A 172 14.55 8.29 14.57
N VAL A 173 15.36 8.53 13.58
CA VAL A 173 15.39 9.77 12.82
C VAL A 173 15.21 9.46 11.34
N GLY A 174 14.57 10.36 10.62
CA GLY A 174 14.32 10.26 9.20
C GLY A 174 14.83 11.47 8.44
N PHE A 175 15.19 11.21 7.20
CA PHE A 175 15.49 12.19 6.18
C PHE A 175 14.47 11.97 5.04
N LEU A 176 13.79 13.03 4.64
CA LEU A 176 12.70 12.96 3.69
C LEU A 176 12.84 14.06 2.64
N LEU A 177 12.92 13.65 1.39
CA LEU A 177 13.00 14.53 0.22
C LEU A 177 11.92 14.13 -0.77
N ASP A 178 11.10 15.10 -1.16
CA ASP A 178 10.24 15.05 -2.34
C ASP A 178 10.64 16.18 -3.27
N ASN A 179 10.84 15.88 -4.54
CA ASN A 179 11.12 16.86 -5.58
C ASN A 179 10.18 16.62 -6.75
N TYR A 180 9.38 17.61 -7.06
CA TYR A 180 8.43 17.62 -8.17
C TYR A 180 8.92 18.53 -9.27
N LYS A 181 8.89 18.05 -10.51
CA LYS A 181 9.36 18.77 -11.71
C LYS A 181 8.35 18.69 -12.83
N ASN A 182 8.44 19.68 -13.74
CA ASN A 182 7.62 19.71 -14.95
C ASN A 182 6.13 19.63 -14.61
N ILE A 183 5.69 20.38 -13.60
CA ILE A 183 4.30 20.40 -13.18
C ILE A 183 3.49 21.15 -14.23
N SER A 184 2.42 20.55 -14.67
CA SER A 184 1.40 21.17 -15.53
C SER A 184 0.02 20.67 -15.14
N GLU A 185 -0.99 21.47 -15.42
CA GLU A 185 -2.38 21.14 -15.09
C GLU A 185 -3.23 21.16 -16.35
N GLU A 186 -4.02 20.09 -16.52
CA GLU A 186 -5.09 20.02 -17.52
C GLU A 186 -6.43 20.06 -16.79
N SER A 187 -7.22 21.11 -17.04
CA SER A 187 -8.50 21.32 -16.39
C SER A 187 -9.58 21.64 -17.41
N TYR A 188 -10.79 21.11 -17.19
CA TYR A 188 -11.99 21.38 -17.99
C TYR A 188 -13.00 22.25 -17.23
N ILE A 189 -12.64 22.77 -16.05
CA ILE A 189 -13.49 23.65 -15.27
C ILE A 189 -13.37 25.10 -15.77
N GLU A 190 -14.47 25.84 -15.68
CA GLU A 190 -14.45 27.29 -15.89
C GLU A 190 -13.85 27.97 -14.66
N GLY A 191 -12.78 28.75 -14.84
CA GLY A 191 -12.11 29.47 -13.77
C GLY A 191 -10.83 28.82 -13.26
N GLU A 192 -10.39 29.30 -12.11
CA GLU A 192 -9.15 28.84 -11.48
C GLU A 192 -9.41 27.56 -10.67
N THR A 193 -8.53 26.59 -10.81
CA THR A 193 -8.56 25.33 -10.03
C THR A 193 -8.10 25.57 -8.59
N ASP A 194 -8.45 24.66 -7.69
CA ASP A 194 -7.93 24.69 -6.32
C ASP A 194 -6.41 24.56 -6.27
N TYR A 195 -5.80 23.83 -7.21
CA TYR A 195 -4.34 23.77 -7.33
C TYR A 195 -3.76 25.16 -7.66
N TYR A 196 -4.30 25.80 -8.71
CA TYR A 196 -3.85 27.12 -9.16
C TYR A 196 -3.98 28.17 -8.04
N GLN A 197 -5.12 28.23 -7.38
CA GLN A 197 -5.35 29.15 -6.27
C GLN A 197 -4.42 28.86 -5.07
N TYR A 198 -4.27 27.58 -4.70
CA TYR A 198 -3.44 27.18 -3.58
C TYR A 198 -1.95 27.50 -3.83
N MET A 199 -1.48 27.31 -5.05
CA MET A 199 -0.08 27.56 -5.45
C MET A 199 0.16 28.98 -5.94
N ASN A 200 -0.82 29.91 -5.80
CA ASN A 200 -0.73 31.30 -6.27
C ASN A 200 -0.39 31.43 -7.77
N GLY A 201 -0.88 30.49 -8.57
CA GLY A 201 -0.61 30.42 -10.02
C GLY A 201 0.78 29.94 -10.39
N ASP A 202 1.56 29.41 -9.44
CA ASP A 202 2.91 28.93 -9.66
C ASP A 202 2.94 27.44 -10.02
N TYR A 203 3.47 27.11 -11.20
CA TYR A 203 3.75 25.75 -11.67
C TYR A 203 5.25 25.43 -11.68
N SER A 204 6.04 26.15 -10.90
CA SER A 204 7.48 25.91 -10.80
C SER A 204 7.80 24.56 -10.16
N ASN A 205 9.04 24.13 -10.30
CA ASN A 205 9.51 22.93 -9.63
C ASN A 205 9.44 23.09 -8.11
N GLU A 206 8.89 22.10 -7.43
CA GLU A 206 8.71 22.09 -5.98
C GLU A 206 9.70 21.13 -5.32
N THR A 207 10.25 21.51 -4.18
CA THR A 207 11.12 20.63 -3.40
C THR A 207 10.79 20.75 -1.93
N SER A 208 10.38 19.65 -1.32
CA SER A 208 10.18 19.51 0.11
C SER A 208 11.27 18.66 0.72
N PHE A 209 12.02 19.27 1.62
CA PHE A 209 13.10 18.63 2.35
C PHE A 209 12.83 18.72 3.85
N GLY A 210 12.94 17.60 4.56
CA GLY A 210 12.69 17.59 5.99
C GLY A 210 13.40 16.49 6.75
N PHE A 211 13.50 16.73 8.07
CA PHE A 211 13.91 15.72 9.04
C PHE A 211 12.72 15.28 9.88
N ALA A 212 12.70 14.02 10.26
CA ALA A 212 11.65 13.47 11.11
C ALA A 212 12.21 12.77 12.35
N LEU A 213 11.44 12.84 13.43
CA LEU A 213 11.57 11.95 14.57
C LEU A 213 10.52 10.85 14.43
N GLN A 214 10.92 9.60 14.60
CA GLN A 214 10.05 8.43 14.48
C GLN A 214 10.01 7.65 15.77
N GLY A 215 8.80 7.37 16.25
CA GLY A 215 8.51 6.35 17.27
C GLY A 215 7.83 5.16 16.61
N LEU A 216 8.34 3.96 16.85
CA LEU A 216 7.81 2.73 16.26
C LEU A 216 7.66 1.65 17.33
N TYR A 217 6.48 1.05 17.41
CA TYR A 217 6.21 -0.19 18.12
C TYR A 217 5.74 -1.25 17.13
N ASP A 218 6.44 -2.37 17.05
CA ASP A 218 6.07 -3.46 16.15
C ASP A 218 6.24 -4.83 16.79
N SER A 219 5.13 -5.45 17.14
CA SER A 219 5.07 -6.82 17.68
C SER A 219 4.45 -7.83 16.70
N ARG A 220 4.29 -7.47 15.43
CA ARG A 220 3.81 -8.40 14.39
C ARG A 220 4.81 -9.55 14.23
N GLU A 221 4.29 -10.75 14.09
CA GLU A 221 5.11 -11.95 13.84
C GLU A 221 5.55 -12.05 12.37
N ASN A 222 4.73 -11.50 11.46
CA ASN A 222 5.00 -11.43 10.02
C ASN A 222 4.61 -10.04 9.50
N ILE A 223 5.50 -9.38 8.79
CA ILE A 223 5.25 -8.03 8.25
C ILE A 223 4.51 -8.05 6.91
N ILE A 224 4.48 -9.20 6.22
CA ILE A 224 3.86 -9.38 4.89
C ILE A 224 2.38 -9.74 5.03
N ASN A 225 2.08 -10.67 5.93
CA ASN A 225 0.73 -11.15 6.22
C ASN A 225 0.59 -11.38 7.73
N PRO A 226 0.40 -10.31 8.50
CA PRO A 226 0.31 -10.41 9.95
C PRO A 226 -1.04 -11.00 10.37
N GLU A 227 -0.97 -11.98 11.29
CA GLU A 227 -2.15 -12.60 11.90
C GLU A 227 -2.34 -12.15 13.35
N LYS A 228 -1.25 -11.76 14.02
CA LYS A 228 -1.24 -11.31 15.41
C LYS A 228 -0.27 -10.16 15.60
N GLY A 229 -0.52 -9.41 16.68
CA GLY A 229 0.38 -8.34 17.09
C GLY A 229 -0.21 -6.95 16.91
N LEU A 230 0.63 -5.98 17.17
CA LEU A 230 0.32 -4.56 17.12
C LEU A 230 1.47 -3.85 16.40
N TYR A 231 1.12 -2.94 15.51
CA TYR A 231 2.01 -1.99 14.87
C TYR A 231 1.54 -0.59 15.20
N ILE A 232 2.43 0.28 15.67
CA ILE A 232 2.17 1.70 15.88
C ILE A 232 3.38 2.47 15.36
N GLU A 233 3.17 3.39 14.45
CA GLU A 233 4.15 4.32 13.93
C GLU A 233 3.67 5.75 14.18
N ALA A 234 4.55 6.60 14.67
CA ALA A 234 4.31 8.01 14.83
C ALA A 234 5.55 8.78 14.36
N ASP A 235 5.38 9.65 13.37
CA ASP A 235 6.45 10.49 12.83
C ASP A 235 6.08 11.96 12.96
N PHE A 236 7.00 12.74 13.48
CA PHE A 236 6.95 14.19 13.45
C PHE A 236 8.02 14.70 12.50
N ARG A 237 7.62 15.35 11.41
CA ARG A 237 8.49 15.86 10.37
C ARG A 237 8.51 17.40 10.39
N ILE A 238 9.69 17.99 10.29
CA ILE A 238 9.92 19.43 10.06
C ILE A 238 10.48 19.60 8.67
N ASN A 239 9.81 20.38 7.83
CA ASN A 239 10.19 20.67 6.45
C ASN A 239 10.73 22.10 6.34
N THR A 240 11.74 22.26 5.52
CA THR A 240 12.45 23.53 5.37
C THR A 240 11.91 24.38 4.23
N SER A 241 11.08 23.80 3.35
CA SER A 241 10.55 24.47 2.16
C SER A 241 9.12 24.04 1.88
N GLY A 242 8.25 25.00 1.67
CA GLY A 242 6.87 24.92 1.22
C GLY A 242 6.57 26.04 0.24
N VAL A 243 5.32 26.38 0.03
CA VAL A 243 4.88 27.48 -0.84
C VAL A 243 5.51 28.78 -0.35
N GLU A 244 6.09 29.55 -1.27
CA GLU A 244 6.79 30.83 -0.96
C GLU A 244 7.95 30.68 0.03
N GLY A 245 8.52 29.46 0.16
CA GLY A 245 9.63 29.20 1.08
C GLY A 245 9.24 28.97 2.53
N ASP A 246 7.95 28.84 2.82
CA ASP A 246 7.44 28.56 4.16
C ASP A 246 8.01 27.27 4.75
N LYS A 247 8.31 27.32 6.05
CA LYS A 247 8.59 26.09 6.83
C LYS A 247 7.29 25.53 7.34
N TRP A 248 7.14 24.22 7.23
CA TRP A 248 5.94 23.54 7.68
C TRP A 248 6.26 22.22 8.40
N GLN A 249 5.30 21.70 9.11
CA GLN A 249 5.45 20.50 9.91
C GLN A 249 4.39 19.47 9.50
N SER A 250 4.67 18.19 9.77
CA SER A 250 3.74 17.12 9.51
C SER A 250 3.76 16.11 10.65
N LEU A 251 2.59 15.64 11.02
CA LEU A 251 2.37 14.51 11.92
C LEU A 251 1.74 13.36 11.16
N TYR A 252 2.39 12.20 11.20
CA TYR A 252 1.94 10.95 10.61
C TYR A 252 1.78 9.92 11.71
N PHE A 253 0.61 9.29 11.78
CA PHE A 253 0.32 8.26 12.76
C PHE A 253 -0.40 7.08 12.09
N ASP A 254 0.08 5.86 12.31
CA ASP A 254 -0.49 4.63 11.79
C ASP A 254 -0.48 3.55 12.86
N ALA A 255 -1.65 3.13 13.30
CA ALA A 255 -1.81 2.06 14.28
C ALA A 255 -2.59 0.90 13.67
N ARG A 256 -2.06 -0.33 13.77
CA ARG A 256 -2.64 -1.55 13.18
C ARG A 256 -2.66 -2.65 14.23
N LYS A 257 -3.82 -3.29 14.43
CA LYS A 257 -4.01 -4.41 15.34
C LYS A 257 -4.48 -5.63 14.59
N TYR A 258 -3.88 -6.78 14.92
CA TYR A 258 -4.21 -8.07 14.32
C TYR A 258 -4.58 -9.06 15.41
N HIS A 259 -5.65 -9.82 15.18
CA HIS A 259 -6.14 -10.83 16.10
C HIS A 259 -6.57 -12.09 15.32
N SER A 260 -5.91 -13.19 15.57
CA SER A 260 -6.27 -14.50 15.02
C SER A 260 -7.21 -15.23 15.97
N PHE A 261 -8.36 -15.67 15.44
CA PHE A 261 -9.36 -16.43 16.20
C PHE A 261 -9.13 -17.94 16.18
N SER A 262 -8.17 -18.42 15.41
CA SER A 262 -7.93 -19.84 15.25
C SER A 262 -6.45 -20.13 15.09
N THR A 263 -6.02 -21.24 15.65
CA THR A 263 -4.67 -21.79 15.49
C THR A 263 -4.53 -22.74 14.31
N THR A 264 -5.65 -23.23 13.76
CA THR A 264 -5.68 -24.25 12.71
C THR A 264 -6.18 -23.71 11.37
N LYS A 265 -6.89 -22.59 11.37
CA LYS A 265 -7.41 -21.92 10.17
C LYS A 265 -7.03 -20.46 10.18
N HIS A 266 -6.68 -19.92 9.02
CA HIS A 266 -6.46 -18.50 8.87
C HIS A 266 -7.79 -17.75 9.03
N ARG A 267 -8.00 -17.16 10.20
CA ARG A 267 -9.16 -16.33 10.56
C ARG A 267 -8.64 -15.15 11.35
N VAL A 268 -8.49 -14.02 10.69
CA VAL A 268 -7.86 -12.84 11.25
C VAL A 268 -8.80 -11.66 11.18
N TRP A 269 -8.93 -10.97 12.29
CA TRP A 269 -9.52 -9.64 12.36
C TRP A 269 -8.38 -8.63 12.42
N ALA A 270 -8.33 -7.74 11.45
CA ALA A 270 -7.34 -6.68 11.38
C ALA A 270 -8.03 -5.32 11.41
N SER A 271 -7.46 -4.36 12.15
CA SER A 271 -7.98 -2.98 12.23
C SER A 271 -6.83 -2.00 12.12
N ARG A 272 -7.08 -0.87 11.46
CA ARG A 272 -6.15 0.24 11.25
C ARG A 272 -6.79 1.55 11.65
N ALA A 273 -6.05 2.39 12.37
CA ALA A 273 -6.34 3.79 12.62
C ALA A 273 -5.19 4.62 12.07
N PHE A 274 -5.50 5.60 11.25
CA PHE A 274 -4.53 6.40 10.54
C PHE A 274 -4.86 7.88 10.64
N TYR A 275 -3.84 8.69 10.87
CA TYR A 275 -3.92 10.14 10.88
C TYR A 275 -2.70 10.75 10.22
N TRP A 276 -2.91 11.71 9.33
CA TRP A 276 -1.85 12.47 8.70
C TRP A 276 -2.27 13.93 8.62
N SER A 277 -1.42 14.84 9.12
CA SER A 277 -1.68 16.28 9.07
C SER A 277 -0.43 17.07 8.73
N THR A 278 -0.64 18.25 8.18
CA THR A 278 0.36 19.29 7.94
C THR A 278 -0.06 20.57 8.66
N PHE A 279 0.86 21.32 9.23
CA PHE A 279 0.59 22.53 9.99
C PHE A 279 1.85 23.41 10.12
N GLY A 280 1.67 24.63 10.68
CA GLY A 280 2.79 25.54 10.99
C GLY A 280 3.40 26.24 9.77
N GLY A 281 2.70 26.24 8.63
CA GLY A 281 3.10 26.86 7.38
C GLY A 281 2.31 26.28 6.22
N LYS A 282 2.64 26.65 4.99
CA LYS A 282 1.94 26.22 3.76
C LYS A 282 2.80 25.20 3.00
N PRO A 283 2.50 23.86 3.10
CA PRO A 283 3.18 22.85 2.29
C PRO A 283 2.85 23.03 0.81
N HIS A 284 3.63 22.42 -0.08
CA HIS A 284 3.22 22.32 -1.48
C HIS A 284 1.95 21.48 -1.63
N TYR A 285 1.15 21.75 -2.64
CA TYR A 285 -0.13 21.06 -2.87
C TYR A 285 0.01 19.55 -2.89
N LEU A 286 1.05 19.03 -3.57
CA LEU A 286 1.29 17.59 -3.69
C LEU A 286 1.79 16.93 -2.40
N ASP A 287 2.21 17.72 -1.40
CA ASP A 287 2.61 17.23 -0.06
C ASP A 287 1.44 17.18 0.94
N LEU A 288 0.28 17.71 0.58
CA LEU A 288 -0.91 17.67 1.43
C LEU A 288 -1.41 16.24 1.64
N PRO A 289 -1.89 15.91 2.86
CA PRO A 289 -2.57 14.66 3.14
C PRO A 289 -3.67 14.35 2.13
N SER A 290 -3.59 13.17 1.50
CA SER A 290 -4.54 12.75 0.50
C SER A 290 -4.85 11.25 0.59
N ILE A 291 -6.12 10.89 0.38
CA ILE A 291 -6.56 9.50 0.44
C ILE A 291 -5.91 8.66 -0.67
N GLY A 292 -5.40 7.48 -0.31
CA GLY A 292 -4.68 6.60 -1.23
C GLY A 292 -3.27 7.05 -1.58
N TRP A 293 -2.78 8.14 -0.96
CA TRP A 293 -1.45 8.70 -1.19
C TRP A 293 -0.56 8.70 0.06
N ASP A 294 -1.00 7.96 1.10
CA ASP A 294 -0.16 7.66 2.26
C ASP A 294 1.13 6.95 1.82
N ARG A 295 2.12 6.90 2.70
CA ARG A 295 3.48 6.36 2.41
C ARG A 295 3.46 4.99 1.73
N GLU A 296 2.54 4.11 2.12
CA GLU A 296 2.37 2.80 1.52
C GLU A 296 1.34 2.78 0.36
N GLY A 297 0.57 3.85 0.16
CA GLY A 297 -0.49 3.96 -0.85
C GLY A 297 -1.68 3.04 -0.58
N LYS A 298 -1.93 2.72 0.70
CA LYS A 298 -2.88 1.67 1.11
C LYS A 298 -4.17 2.17 1.75
N THR A 299 -4.28 3.47 2.07
CA THR A 299 -5.55 4.05 2.54
C THR A 299 -6.59 4.16 1.42
N GLY A 300 -7.88 4.19 1.77
CA GLY A 300 -8.96 4.52 0.84
C GLY A 300 -9.35 3.40 -0.13
N ARG A 301 -9.46 2.14 0.32
CA ARG A 301 -10.16 1.11 -0.46
C ARG A 301 -11.62 1.52 -0.65
N GLY A 302 -12.11 1.55 -1.90
CA GLY A 302 -13.43 2.05 -2.28
C GLY A 302 -13.47 3.51 -2.72
N PHE A 303 -12.30 4.15 -2.79
CA PHE A 303 -12.14 5.52 -3.30
C PHE A 303 -11.08 5.57 -4.40
N THR A 304 -11.28 6.45 -5.36
CA THR A 304 -10.24 6.86 -6.29
C THR A 304 -9.11 7.54 -5.51
N LYS A 305 -7.86 7.33 -5.92
CA LYS A 305 -6.72 8.02 -5.31
C LYS A 305 -6.89 9.53 -5.44
N ASN A 306 -6.49 10.25 -4.40
CA ASN A 306 -6.59 11.71 -4.31
C ASN A 306 -8.00 12.30 -4.37
N ARG A 307 -9.04 11.45 -4.22
CA ARG A 307 -10.43 11.91 -4.14
C ARG A 307 -10.62 12.98 -3.06
N TYR A 308 -9.93 12.82 -1.93
CA TYR A 308 -9.99 13.76 -0.81
C TYR A 308 -8.58 14.18 -0.44
N ARG A 309 -8.32 15.49 -0.42
CA ARG A 309 -7.05 16.13 -0.09
C ARG A 309 -7.29 17.33 0.81
N SER A 310 -6.51 17.50 1.89
CA SER A 310 -6.58 18.67 2.77
C SER A 310 -5.36 18.73 3.70
N ASN A 311 -5.37 19.70 4.65
CA ASN A 311 -4.34 19.83 5.69
C ASN A 311 -4.29 18.64 6.65
N ALA A 312 -5.40 17.91 6.83
CA ALA A 312 -5.39 16.71 7.65
C ALA A 312 -6.37 15.64 7.12
N LEU A 313 -5.99 14.38 7.31
CA LEU A 313 -6.74 13.18 6.92
C LEU A 313 -6.82 12.23 8.11
N ILE A 314 -8.02 11.76 8.42
CA ILE A 314 -8.29 10.64 9.32
C ILE A 314 -8.87 9.48 8.53
N TYR A 315 -8.41 8.26 8.84
CA TYR A 315 -8.88 7.05 8.20
C TYR A 315 -8.92 5.90 9.20
N PHE A 316 -10.04 5.19 9.23
CA PHE A 316 -10.21 3.96 10.00
C PHE A 316 -10.62 2.84 9.05
N GLU A 317 -10.03 1.68 9.23
CA GLU A 317 -10.37 0.50 8.45
C GLU A 317 -10.39 -0.74 9.34
N THR A 318 -11.31 -1.65 9.06
CA THR A 318 -11.31 -2.98 9.66
C THR A 318 -11.63 -4.02 8.61
N GLU A 319 -10.99 -5.19 8.74
CA GLU A 319 -11.19 -6.28 7.80
C GLU A 319 -11.17 -7.64 8.50
N TYR A 320 -11.94 -8.55 7.94
CA TYR A 320 -11.94 -9.97 8.30
C TYR A 320 -11.34 -10.78 7.16
N ARG A 321 -10.27 -11.53 7.45
CA ARG A 321 -9.56 -12.42 6.53
C ARG A 321 -9.90 -13.86 6.86
N THR A 322 -10.19 -14.70 5.87
CA THR A 322 -10.46 -16.11 6.08
C THR A 322 -10.04 -16.97 4.90
N ASP A 323 -9.58 -18.19 5.16
CA ASP A 323 -9.40 -19.18 4.12
C ASP A 323 -10.76 -19.68 3.62
N ILE A 324 -10.93 -19.75 2.29
CA ILE A 324 -12.06 -20.38 1.62
C ILE A 324 -11.76 -21.86 1.38
N SER A 325 -10.54 -22.16 0.91
CA SER A 325 -10.14 -23.54 0.61
C SER A 325 -9.54 -24.23 1.84
N ARG A 326 -9.74 -25.56 1.95
CA ARG A 326 -9.22 -26.36 3.06
C ARG A 326 -7.69 -26.35 3.16
N ASN A 327 -7.00 -26.16 2.03
CA ASN A 327 -5.54 -26.13 1.93
C ASN A 327 -4.95 -24.71 2.03
N GLY A 328 -5.76 -23.70 2.35
CA GLY A 328 -5.31 -22.30 2.47
C GLY A 328 -4.82 -21.66 1.17
N PHE A 329 -5.08 -22.28 -0.01
CA PHE A 329 -4.68 -21.73 -1.30
C PHE A 329 -5.53 -20.51 -1.69
N PHE A 330 -6.86 -20.60 -1.48
CA PHE A 330 -7.79 -19.49 -1.68
C PHE A 330 -8.28 -18.95 -0.35
N GLY A 331 -8.31 -17.64 -0.24
CA GLY A 331 -8.87 -16.88 0.87
C GLY A 331 -9.79 -15.76 0.41
N ALA A 332 -10.54 -15.22 1.35
CA ALA A 332 -11.39 -14.04 1.17
C ALA A 332 -11.10 -13.00 2.24
N VAL A 333 -11.37 -11.75 1.90
CA VAL A 333 -11.34 -10.60 2.80
C VAL A 333 -12.64 -9.84 2.67
N PHE A 334 -13.21 -9.40 3.79
CA PHE A 334 -14.32 -8.47 3.85
C PHE A 334 -13.86 -7.26 4.66
N PHE A 335 -14.05 -6.06 4.14
CA PHE A 335 -13.57 -4.85 4.81
C PHE A 335 -14.60 -3.73 4.80
N THR A 336 -14.47 -2.86 5.77
CA THR A 336 -15.15 -1.57 5.83
C THR A 336 -14.17 -0.52 6.30
N ASN A 337 -14.30 0.69 5.77
CA ASN A 337 -13.51 1.83 6.21
C ASN A 337 -14.34 3.11 6.24
N ILE A 338 -13.82 4.10 6.92
CA ILE A 338 -14.37 5.45 6.97
C ILE A 338 -13.23 6.45 6.98
N SER A 339 -13.35 7.49 6.19
CA SER A 339 -12.37 8.57 6.08
C SER A 339 -13.00 9.93 6.23
N SER A 340 -12.22 10.90 6.68
CA SER A 340 -12.56 12.30 6.67
C SER A 340 -11.30 13.13 6.41
N VAL A 341 -11.43 14.19 5.62
CA VAL A 341 -10.42 15.24 5.51
C VAL A 341 -10.90 16.49 6.22
N SER A 342 -9.98 17.29 6.73
CA SER A 342 -10.32 18.51 7.45
C SER A 342 -10.78 19.62 6.51
N LYS A 343 -11.49 20.61 7.08
CA LYS A 343 -11.56 21.94 6.47
C LYS A 343 -10.17 22.58 6.51
N LEU A 344 -9.78 23.27 5.43
CA LEU A 344 -8.47 23.89 5.31
C LEU A 344 -8.17 24.89 6.44
N ASP A 345 -9.14 25.75 6.76
CA ASP A 345 -8.92 26.87 7.67
C ASP A 345 -9.01 26.50 9.15
N THR A 346 -9.84 25.49 9.49
CA THR A 346 -10.21 25.21 10.88
C THR A 346 -9.75 23.86 11.40
N TYR A 347 -9.20 22.99 10.55
CA TYR A 347 -8.86 21.60 10.86
C TYR A 347 -10.03 20.77 11.42
N GLN A 348 -11.26 21.20 11.21
CA GLN A 348 -12.46 20.47 11.66
C GLN A 348 -12.81 19.36 10.66
N PHE A 349 -13.18 18.20 11.18
CA PHE A 349 -13.66 17.05 10.42
C PHE A 349 -15.18 16.98 10.52
N LYS A 350 -15.89 17.37 9.46
CA LYS A 350 -17.37 17.41 9.47
C LYS A 350 -17.99 16.33 8.60
N LYS A 351 -17.38 16.02 7.44
CA LYS A 351 -17.89 15.02 6.51
C LYS A 351 -17.12 13.73 6.64
N TRP A 352 -17.86 12.64 6.79
CA TRP A 352 -17.32 11.30 6.90
C TRP A 352 -17.75 10.45 5.72
N ASN A 353 -16.79 9.80 5.07
CA ASN A 353 -16.99 9.05 3.84
C ASN A 353 -16.76 7.56 4.12
N PRO A 354 -17.84 6.75 4.25
CA PRO A 354 -17.72 5.32 4.44
C PRO A 354 -17.52 4.59 3.12
N ALA A 355 -16.81 3.45 3.17
CA ALA A 355 -16.72 2.50 2.09
C ALA A 355 -16.73 1.06 2.62
N VAL A 356 -17.16 0.13 1.78
CA VAL A 356 -17.20 -1.31 2.07
C VAL A 356 -16.64 -2.08 0.89
N GLY A 357 -16.17 -3.29 1.12
CA GLY A 357 -15.69 -4.10 0.01
C GLY A 357 -15.32 -5.52 0.40
N THR A 358 -14.87 -6.24 -0.60
CA THR A 358 -14.43 -7.62 -0.49
C THR A 358 -13.22 -7.86 -1.35
N GLY A 359 -12.46 -8.91 -1.04
CA GLY A 359 -11.30 -9.30 -1.82
C GLY A 359 -11.06 -10.78 -1.83
N ILE A 360 -10.33 -11.21 -2.85
CA ILE A 360 -9.87 -12.59 -3.02
C ILE A 360 -8.38 -12.65 -2.73
N ARG A 361 -7.95 -13.74 -2.12
CA ARG A 361 -6.54 -14.05 -1.86
C ARG A 361 -6.17 -15.37 -2.51
N ILE A 362 -5.02 -15.38 -3.19
CA ILE A 362 -4.39 -16.59 -3.70
C ILE A 362 -3.02 -16.70 -3.05
N LYS A 363 -2.75 -17.81 -2.36
CA LYS A 363 -1.46 -18.03 -1.69
C LYS A 363 -0.34 -18.07 -2.72
N TRP A 364 0.48 -17.01 -2.74
CA TRP A 364 1.59 -16.87 -3.68
C TRP A 364 2.82 -17.65 -3.20
N ASN A 365 3.21 -17.44 -1.95
CA ASN A 365 4.34 -18.11 -1.34
C ASN A 365 4.04 -18.42 0.14
N LYS A 366 3.93 -19.70 0.47
CA LYS A 366 3.65 -20.18 1.82
C LYS A 366 4.78 -19.97 2.83
N ARG A 367 6.03 -19.73 2.34
CA ARG A 367 7.20 -19.56 3.23
C ARG A 367 7.23 -18.18 3.87
N ASN A 368 6.96 -17.13 3.11
CA ASN A 368 6.90 -15.76 3.62
C ASN A 368 5.48 -15.28 3.90
N GLY A 369 4.46 -16.07 3.55
CA GLY A 369 3.06 -15.76 3.77
C GLY A 369 2.44 -14.83 2.72
N SER A 370 3.15 -14.48 1.63
CA SER A 370 2.61 -13.56 0.62
C SER A 370 1.40 -14.14 -0.11
N ASN A 371 0.42 -13.27 -0.37
CA ASN A 371 -0.78 -13.55 -1.15
C ASN A 371 -0.83 -12.64 -2.36
N LEU A 372 -1.33 -13.14 -3.48
CA LEU A 372 -1.89 -12.28 -4.52
C LEU A 372 -3.26 -11.82 -4.01
N ALA A 373 -3.42 -10.51 -3.87
CA ALA A 373 -4.62 -9.87 -3.35
C ALA A 373 -5.34 -9.12 -4.46
N LEU A 374 -6.65 -9.32 -4.58
CA LEU A 374 -7.53 -8.54 -5.45
C LEU A 374 -8.68 -8.04 -4.58
N ASP A 375 -8.75 -6.72 -4.36
CA ASP A 375 -9.76 -6.07 -3.54
C ASP A 375 -10.64 -5.16 -4.40
N TYR A 376 -11.97 -5.32 -4.23
CA TYR A 376 -12.97 -4.43 -4.80
C TYR A 376 -13.70 -3.71 -3.67
N GLY A 377 -13.70 -2.39 -3.70
CA GLY A 377 -14.38 -1.53 -2.74
C GLY A 377 -15.29 -0.53 -3.40
N ILE A 378 -16.35 -0.17 -2.70
CA ILE A 378 -17.34 0.84 -3.14
C ILE A 378 -17.62 1.83 -2.02
N SER A 379 -17.88 3.06 -2.39
CA SER A 379 -18.39 4.13 -1.54
C SER A 379 -19.63 4.77 -2.19
N LYS A 380 -20.15 5.85 -1.63
CA LYS A 380 -21.40 6.48 -2.12
C LYS A 380 -21.32 6.86 -3.61
N ASN A 381 -20.20 7.45 -4.06
CA ASN A 381 -20.06 7.99 -5.40
C ASN A 381 -18.76 7.54 -6.08
N ASP A 382 -18.12 6.50 -5.54
CA ASP A 382 -16.82 6.07 -6.01
C ASP A 382 -16.60 4.57 -5.80
N TRP A 383 -15.61 4.01 -6.46
CA TRP A 383 -15.20 2.61 -6.30
C TRP A 383 -13.70 2.46 -6.55
N SER A 384 -13.12 1.38 -6.11
CA SER A 384 -11.73 1.04 -6.45
C SER A 384 -11.54 -0.46 -6.60
N LEU A 385 -10.68 -0.82 -7.55
CA LEU A 385 -10.14 -2.15 -7.71
C LEU A 385 -8.65 -2.08 -7.43
N ARG A 386 -8.16 -2.88 -6.47
CA ARG A 386 -6.74 -2.91 -6.09
C ARG A 386 -6.18 -4.31 -6.23
N LEU A 387 -5.01 -4.39 -6.83
CA LEU A 387 -4.25 -5.61 -6.96
C LEU A 387 -2.91 -5.43 -6.27
N GLY A 388 -2.45 -6.44 -5.51
CA GLY A 388 -1.21 -6.37 -4.75
C GLY A 388 -0.61 -7.73 -4.42
N LEU A 389 0.65 -7.71 -3.97
CA LEU A 389 1.37 -8.88 -3.47
C LEU A 389 1.57 -8.73 -1.96
N SER A 390 0.57 -8.98 -1.19
CA SER A 390 0.51 -9.05 0.28
C SER A 390 -0.88 -8.62 0.76
N GLU A 391 -1.06 -8.49 2.06
CA GLU A 391 -2.27 -7.89 2.61
C GLU A 391 -2.24 -6.35 2.49
N ASN A 392 -3.42 -5.72 2.64
CA ASN A 392 -3.51 -4.26 2.51
C ASN A 392 -2.76 -3.55 3.65
N PHE A 393 -2.80 -4.10 4.86
CA PHE A 393 -2.05 -3.57 6.01
C PHE A 393 -1.71 -4.66 7.02
#